data_dc0fb27268dfa918f8f144b0d8b02897
#
_entry.id   dc0fb27268dfa918f8f144b0d8b02897
#
_cell.length_a   1.000
_cell.length_b   1.000
_cell.length_c   1.000
_cell.angle_alpha   90.00
_cell.angle_beta   90.00
_cell.angle_gamma   90.00
#
_symmetry.space_group_name_H-M   'P 1'
#
loop_
_entity.id
_entity.type
_entity.pdbx_description
1 polymer ?
#
loop_
_entity_poly.entity_id
_entity_poly.type
_entity_poly.pdbx_seq_one_letter_code
_entity_poly.pdbx_strand_id
1 'polypeptide(L)'
;MKSIVITVILFITTIGYGQKIEFQTITINPYLSFQNYEHYKRLTLSSPDSDIEFIEGFKFDWGYTYNLSVNRVELESTLSDGTQFKYSLEKIITKTKEADTSRFNLYLDGARYYYQVDSNEQEMNKTFTPINDSTFLYFDIIEIEVPTSFIQEFQSIVEGKTSKVGTFIYTNEKRIRLVKL
;
A
#
# COMPACT_ATOMS: atom_id res chain seq x y z
N MET A 1 -40.24 -61.06 29.50
CA MET A 1 -39.75 -60.37 28.27
C MET A 1 -38.98 -59.16 28.68
N LYS A 2 -37.66 -59.17 28.50
CA LYS A 2 -36.80 -57.99 28.80
C LYS A 2 -36.56 -57.25 27.47
N SER A 3 -37.08 -56.00 27.36
CA SER A 3 -36.82 -55.11 26.24
C SER A 3 -35.41 -54.50 26.37
N ILE A 4 -34.58 -54.78 25.39
CA ILE A 4 -33.25 -54.15 25.25
C ILE A 4 -33.45 -52.88 24.46
N VAL A 5 -33.21 -51.70 25.08
CA VAL A 5 -33.18 -50.41 24.41
C VAL A 5 -31.75 -50.20 23.89
N ILE A 6 -31.56 -50.22 22.57
CA ILE A 6 -30.29 -49.93 21.92
C ILE A 6 -30.26 -48.43 21.67
N THR A 7 -29.46 -47.71 22.45
CA THR A 7 -29.18 -46.28 22.23
C THR A 7 -28.08 -46.16 21.15
N VAL A 8 -28.43 -45.75 19.95
CA VAL A 8 -27.47 -45.41 18.88
C VAL A 8 -26.96 -44.02 19.14
N ILE A 9 -25.71 -43.90 19.56
CA ILE A 9 -25.01 -42.61 19.69
C ILE A 9 -24.45 -42.27 18.32
N LEU A 10 -25.05 -41.25 17.66
CA LEU A 10 -24.60 -40.71 16.39
C LEU A 10 -23.43 -39.73 16.66
N PHE A 11 -22.20 -40.14 16.43
CA PHE A 11 -21.04 -39.24 16.41
C PHE A 11 -21.07 -38.38 15.15
N ILE A 12 -21.53 -37.14 15.24
CA ILE A 12 -21.38 -36.15 14.18
C ILE A 12 -19.96 -35.60 14.29
N THR A 13 -19.04 -36.10 13.49
CA THR A 13 -17.73 -35.50 13.30
C THR A 13 -17.93 -34.26 12.41
N THR A 14 -17.97 -33.05 13.02
CA THR A 14 -17.85 -31.80 12.28
C THR A 14 -16.42 -31.69 11.79
N ILE A 15 -16.19 -31.94 10.52
CA ILE A 15 -14.93 -31.61 9.84
C ILE A 15 -14.93 -30.10 9.73
N GLY A 16 -14.30 -29.43 10.70
CA GLY A 16 -14.03 -28.00 10.59
C GLY A 16 -12.98 -27.80 9.51
N TYR A 17 -13.36 -27.26 8.38
CA TYR A 17 -12.41 -26.70 7.41
C TYR A 17 -11.78 -25.45 8.05
N GLY A 18 -10.70 -25.63 8.78
CA GLY A 18 -9.89 -24.52 9.27
C GLY A 18 -9.20 -23.86 8.07
N GLN A 19 -9.33 -22.53 7.92
CA GLN A 19 -8.53 -21.79 6.97
C GLN A 19 -7.04 -22.06 7.25
N LYS A 20 -6.28 -22.41 6.21
CA LYS A 20 -4.84 -22.66 6.33
C LYS A 20 -4.13 -21.32 6.56
N ILE A 21 -3.60 -21.12 7.76
CA ILE A 21 -2.77 -19.97 8.11
C ILE A 21 -1.31 -20.35 7.87
N GLU A 22 -0.61 -19.59 7.06
CA GLU A 22 0.83 -19.74 6.81
C GLU A 22 1.59 -18.58 7.41
N PHE A 23 2.66 -18.87 8.14
CA PHE A 23 3.58 -17.84 8.63
C PHE A 23 4.64 -17.56 7.56
N GLN A 24 4.82 -16.30 7.25
CA GLN A 24 5.80 -15.86 6.25
C GLN A 24 6.61 -14.69 6.78
N THR A 25 7.91 -14.68 6.45
CA THR A 25 8.76 -13.49 6.64
C THR A 25 8.85 -12.74 5.33
N ILE A 26 8.59 -11.43 5.37
CA ILE A 26 8.62 -10.56 4.19
C ILE A 26 9.42 -9.30 4.49
N THR A 27 10.08 -8.79 3.45
CA THR A 27 10.75 -7.49 3.48
C THR A 27 9.84 -6.42 2.89
N ILE A 28 9.71 -5.27 3.54
CA ILE A 28 9.02 -4.10 2.98
C ILE A 28 10.05 -3.02 2.70
N ASN A 29 10.02 -2.50 1.47
CA ASN A 29 10.88 -1.41 1.02
C ASN A 29 10.61 -0.13 1.79
N PRO A 30 11.57 0.81 1.87
CA PRO A 30 11.45 2.05 2.63
C PRO A 30 10.57 3.11 1.96
N TYR A 31 9.88 2.77 0.87
CA TYR A 31 8.97 3.63 0.13
C TYR A 31 7.74 2.85 -0.31
N LEU A 32 6.63 3.55 -0.50
CA LEU A 32 5.45 3.00 -1.17
C LEU A 32 5.64 3.07 -2.69
N SER A 33 5.10 2.11 -3.41
CA SER A 33 5.08 2.11 -4.88
C SER A 33 3.73 2.58 -5.40
N PHE A 34 3.80 3.23 -6.57
CA PHE A 34 2.61 3.64 -7.31
C PHE A 34 2.02 2.42 -8.02
N GLN A 35 0.74 2.18 -7.81
CA GLN A 35 -0.01 1.11 -8.45
C GLN A 35 -1.14 1.66 -9.30
N ASN A 36 -1.27 1.08 -10.48
CA ASN A 36 -2.33 1.31 -11.44
C ASN A 36 -3.33 0.16 -11.39
N TYR A 37 -4.56 0.50 -11.01
CA TYR A 37 -5.70 -0.41 -11.15
C TYR A 37 -6.54 -0.01 -12.36
N GLU A 38 -7.50 -0.82 -12.72
CA GLU A 38 -8.35 -0.58 -13.89
C GLU A 38 -9.02 0.80 -13.88
N HIS A 39 -9.43 1.28 -12.70
CA HIS A 39 -10.20 2.51 -12.58
C HIS A 39 -9.55 3.60 -11.75
N TYR A 40 -8.54 3.29 -10.94
CA TYR A 40 -7.92 4.25 -10.02
C TYR A 40 -6.44 3.94 -9.76
N LYS A 41 -5.77 4.90 -9.15
CA LYS A 41 -4.35 4.86 -8.80
C LYS A 41 -4.19 5.06 -7.31
N ARG A 42 -3.20 4.42 -6.70
CA ARG A 42 -2.86 4.60 -5.28
C ARG A 42 -1.38 4.29 -5.00
N LEU A 43 -0.94 4.61 -3.78
CA LEU A 43 0.32 4.15 -3.24
C LEU A 43 0.07 2.90 -2.36
N THR A 44 0.88 1.86 -2.56
CA THR A 44 0.80 0.60 -1.83
C THR A 44 2.15 0.22 -1.24
N LEU A 45 2.16 -0.74 -0.34
CA LEU A 45 3.42 -1.33 0.13
C LEU A 45 4.20 -1.88 -1.07
N SER A 46 5.52 -1.86 -0.95
CA SER A 46 6.45 -2.42 -1.93
C SER A 46 7.33 -3.44 -1.25
N SER A 47 7.40 -4.65 -1.82
CA SER A 47 8.23 -5.74 -1.33
C SER A 47 9.07 -6.30 -2.47
N PRO A 48 10.36 -6.63 -2.26
CA PRO A 48 11.15 -7.37 -3.24
C PRO A 48 10.77 -8.85 -3.31
N ASP A 49 10.08 -9.37 -2.28
CA ASP A 49 9.85 -10.80 -2.08
C ASP A 49 8.44 -11.25 -2.50
N SER A 50 7.50 -10.30 -2.66
CA SER A 50 6.10 -10.62 -2.95
C SER A 50 5.32 -9.41 -3.48
N ASP A 51 4.19 -9.68 -4.16
CA ASP A 51 3.25 -8.66 -4.65
C ASP A 51 2.30 -8.18 -3.53
N ILE A 52 2.87 -7.93 -2.35
CA ILE A 52 2.09 -7.53 -1.19
C ILE A 52 1.81 -6.02 -1.25
N GLU A 53 0.54 -5.65 -1.20
CA GLU A 53 0.12 -4.25 -1.27
C GLU A 53 -0.37 -3.71 0.07
N PHE A 54 -0.86 -4.59 0.93
CA PHE A 54 -1.46 -4.24 2.22
C PHE A 54 -1.24 -5.35 3.26
N ILE A 55 -0.98 -4.95 4.51
CA ILE A 55 -0.87 -5.85 5.66
C ILE A 55 -1.74 -5.28 6.78
N GLU A 56 -2.76 -6.04 7.18
CA GLU A 56 -3.63 -5.65 8.28
C GLU A 56 -2.84 -5.51 9.58
N GLY A 57 -3.05 -4.40 10.30
CA GLY A 57 -2.35 -4.10 11.57
C GLY A 57 -0.93 -3.54 11.40
N PHE A 58 -0.40 -3.41 10.18
CA PHE A 58 0.90 -2.80 9.93
C PHE A 58 0.77 -1.31 9.64
N LYS A 59 1.61 -0.51 10.32
CA LYS A 59 1.76 0.93 10.06
C LYS A 59 3.11 1.18 9.42
N PHE A 60 3.09 1.69 8.20
CA PHE A 60 4.27 2.03 7.44
C PHE A 60 4.79 3.43 7.80
N ASP A 61 6.12 3.57 7.92
CA ASP A 61 6.82 4.86 8.01
C ASP A 61 7.83 4.96 6.86
N TRP A 62 7.85 6.08 6.16
CA TRP A 62 8.78 6.32 5.06
C TRP A 62 10.23 6.37 5.53
N GLY A 63 11.13 5.84 4.70
CA GLY A 63 12.57 5.80 5.00
C GLY A 63 12.98 4.66 5.93
N TYR A 64 12.11 3.69 6.15
CA TYR A 64 12.46 2.49 6.92
C TYR A 64 12.21 1.22 6.11
N THR A 65 13.23 0.37 6.04
CA THR A 65 13.10 -1.01 5.59
C THR A 65 12.65 -1.88 6.75
N TYR A 66 11.65 -2.72 6.51
CA TYR A 66 11.12 -3.64 7.53
C TYR A 66 11.32 -5.09 7.13
N ASN A 67 11.64 -5.96 8.12
CA ASN A 67 11.39 -7.38 8.03
C ASN A 67 10.24 -7.71 8.97
N LEU A 68 9.20 -8.30 8.43
CA LEU A 68 7.95 -8.58 9.12
C LEU A 68 7.70 -10.08 9.17
N SER A 69 7.19 -10.58 10.30
CA SER A 69 6.47 -11.85 10.36
C SER A 69 4.99 -11.56 10.13
N VAL A 70 4.40 -12.23 9.17
CA VAL A 70 2.99 -12.06 8.81
C VAL A 70 2.27 -13.40 8.76
N ASN A 71 0.98 -13.38 9.06
CA ASN A 71 0.06 -14.46 8.78
C ASN A 71 -0.51 -14.27 7.38
N ARG A 72 -0.39 -15.28 6.53
CA ARG A 72 -0.99 -15.33 5.20
C ARG A 72 -2.16 -16.29 5.23
N VAL A 73 -3.30 -15.83 4.80
CA VAL A 73 -4.53 -16.63 4.69
C VAL A 73 -5.00 -16.62 3.25
N GLU A 74 -5.20 -17.78 2.67
CA GLU A 74 -5.80 -17.91 1.35
C GLU A 74 -7.30 -17.62 1.42
N LEU A 75 -7.79 -16.79 0.52
CA LEU A 75 -9.21 -16.46 0.43
C LEU A 75 -9.97 -17.59 -0.27
N GLU A 76 -11.19 -17.86 0.15
CA GLU A 76 -12.05 -18.86 -0.47
C GLU A 76 -12.36 -18.56 -1.94
N SER A 77 -12.30 -17.30 -2.32
CA SER A 77 -12.43 -16.82 -3.71
C SER A 77 -11.52 -15.65 -3.95
N THR A 78 -10.97 -15.55 -5.17
CA THR A 78 -10.23 -14.38 -5.63
C THR A 78 -11.16 -13.16 -5.65
N LEU A 79 -10.73 -12.04 -5.07
CA LEU A 79 -11.47 -10.78 -5.11
C LEU A 79 -11.46 -10.20 -6.52
N SER A 80 -12.32 -9.21 -6.78
CA SER A 80 -12.45 -8.57 -8.09
C SER A 80 -11.18 -7.86 -8.57
N ASP A 81 -10.29 -7.48 -7.64
CA ASP A 81 -8.97 -6.87 -7.91
C ASP A 81 -7.85 -7.90 -8.11
N GLY A 82 -8.18 -9.20 -8.14
CA GLY A 82 -7.21 -10.29 -8.28
C GLY A 82 -6.59 -10.76 -6.98
N THR A 83 -6.93 -10.16 -5.83
CA THR A 83 -6.39 -10.54 -4.51
C THR A 83 -6.82 -11.97 -4.15
N GLN A 84 -5.85 -12.83 -3.86
CA GLN A 84 -6.03 -14.23 -3.46
C GLN A 84 -5.68 -14.49 -1.99
N PHE A 85 -4.90 -13.61 -1.39
CA PHE A 85 -4.36 -13.77 -0.04
C PHE A 85 -4.61 -12.53 0.80
N LYS A 86 -4.93 -12.75 2.07
CA LYS A 86 -4.97 -11.72 3.10
C LYS A 86 -3.74 -11.85 3.98
N TYR A 87 -3.09 -10.72 4.26
CA TYR A 87 -1.93 -10.65 5.15
C TYR A 87 -2.27 -9.86 6.40
N SER A 88 -1.87 -10.36 7.56
CA SER A 88 -1.96 -9.65 8.83
C SER A 88 -0.61 -9.67 9.54
N LEU A 89 -0.25 -8.56 10.18
CA LEU A 89 0.99 -8.46 10.92
C LEU A 89 0.94 -9.35 12.17
N GLU A 90 1.95 -10.22 12.33
CA GLU A 90 2.19 -10.89 13.60
C GLU A 90 3.16 -10.08 14.44
N LYS A 91 4.33 -9.73 13.88
CA LYS A 91 5.33 -8.90 14.56
C LYS A 91 6.29 -8.23 13.58
N ILE A 92 6.88 -7.12 14.00
CA ILE A 92 8.02 -6.49 13.34
C ILE A 92 9.28 -7.18 13.84
N ILE A 93 10.01 -7.86 12.94
CA ILE A 93 11.28 -8.53 13.28
C ILE A 93 12.39 -7.48 13.33
N THR A 94 12.50 -6.63 12.28
CA THR A 94 13.43 -5.50 12.24
C THR A 94 12.79 -4.29 11.59
N LYS A 95 13.21 -3.09 12.04
CA LYS A 95 12.91 -1.79 11.43
C LYS A 95 14.23 -1.05 11.32
N THR A 96 14.74 -0.86 10.09
CA THR A 96 16.03 -0.24 9.83
C THR A 96 15.84 1.07 9.08
N LYS A 97 16.35 2.18 9.64
CA LYS A 97 16.28 3.49 8.98
C LYS A 97 17.27 3.53 7.81
N GLU A 98 16.79 4.00 6.66
CA GLU A 98 17.64 4.30 5.50
C GLU A 98 18.45 5.59 5.73
N ALA A 99 19.57 5.70 5.02
CA ALA A 99 20.31 6.96 5.00
C ALA A 99 19.46 8.07 4.37
N ASP A 100 19.51 9.27 4.92
CA ASP A 100 18.75 10.41 4.40
C ASP A 100 19.15 10.77 2.96
N THR A 101 20.33 10.29 2.49
CA THR A 101 20.83 10.44 1.12
C THR A 101 20.40 9.30 0.18
N SER A 102 19.77 8.24 0.71
CA SER A 102 19.27 7.14 -0.10
C SER A 102 18.22 7.65 -1.07
N ARG A 103 18.34 7.20 -2.33
CA ARG A 103 17.46 7.65 -3.42
C ARG A 103 16.48 6.56 -3.80
N PHE A 104 15.28 6.97 -4.12
CA PHE A 104 14.25 6.10 -4.68
C PHE A 104 13.45 6.86 -5.75
N ASN A 105 12.74 6.10 -6.57
CA ASN A 105 11.90 6.66 -7.62
C ASN A 105 10.43 6.52 -7.24
N LEU A 106 9.63 7.54 -7.56
CA LEU A 106 8.20 7.52 -7.40
C LEU A 106 7.55 8.08 -8.66
N TYR A 107 6.55 7.39 -9.17
CA TYR A 107 5.74 7.89 -10.27
C TYR A 107 4.78 8.95 -9.74
N LEU A 108 4.67 10.05 -10.48
CA LEU A 108 3.88 11.22 -10.15
C LEU A 108 2.80 11.41 -11.22
N ASP A 109 1.55 11.52 -10.78
CA ASP A 109 0.40 11.74 -11.65
C ASP A 109 -0.62 12.61 -10.91
N GLY A 110 -1.14 13.63 -11.57
CA GLY A 110 -2.08 14.60 -10.97
C GLY A 110 -3.51 14.07 -10.80
N ALA A 111 -3.86 12.99 -11.48
CA ALA A 111 -5.20 12.43 -11.46
C ALA A 111 -5.24 11.04 -10.76
N ARG A 112 -6.20 10.85 -9.85
CA ARG A 112 -6.41 9.59 -9.13
C ARG A 112 -7.17 8.56 -9.96
N TYR A 113 -8.13 9.02 -10.77
CA TYR A 113 -9.00 8.17 -11.59
C TYR A 113 -8.72 8.34 -13.08
N TYR A 114 -9.06 7.32 -13.88
CA TYR A 114 -8.92 7.32 -15.33
C TYR A 114 -10.14 7.84 -16.07
N TYR A 115 -11.29 7.93 -15.39
CA TYR A 115 -12.53 8.43 -15.95
C TYR A 115 -12.80 9.87 -15.51
N GLN A 116 -13.61 10.58 -16.29
CA GLN A 116 -14.08 11.89 -15.87
C GLN A 116 -15.01 11.73 -14.66
N VAL A 117 -14.66 12.41 -13.59
CA VAL A 117 -15.51 12.52 -12.41
C VAL A 117 -16.42 13.74 -12.58
N ASP A 118 -17.60 13.69 -11.99
CA ASP A 118 -18.53 14.82 -12.00
C ASP A 118 -17.89 16.07 -11.39
N SER A 119 -18.37 17.24 -11.80
CA SER A 119 -17.80 18.54 -11.36
C SER A 119 -17.74 18.69 -9.84
N ASN A 120 -18.66 18.05 -9.11
CA ASN A 120 -18.72 18.07 -7.66
C ASN A 120 -17.66 17.15 -6.99
N GLU A 121 -17.07 16.24 -7.76
CA GLU A 121 -16.08 15.24 -7.29
C GLU A 121 -14.67 15.51 -7.80
N GLN A 122 -14.44 16.61 -8.52
CA GLN A 122 -13.12 16.93 -9.10
C GLN A 122 -12.00 17.00 -8.05
N GLU A 123 -12.30 17.48 -6.84
CA GLU A 123 -11.32 17.49 -5.75
C GLU A 123 -10.89 16.08 -5.33
N MET A 124 -11.81 15.10 -5.37
CA MET A 124 -11.51 13.70 -5.06
C MET A 124 -10.60 13.04 -6.09
N ASN A 125 -10.57 13.58 -7.32
CA ASN A 125 -9.69 13.08 -8.38
C ASN A 125 -8.24 13.59 -8.24
N LYS A 126 -7.98 14.60 -7.44
CA LYS A 126 -6.63 15.12 -7.25
C LYS A 126 -5.79 14.17 -6.41
N THR A 127 -4.55 13.98 -6.84
CA THR A 127 -3.55 13.24 -6.07
C THR A 127 -2.66 14.15 -5.23
N PHE A 128 -2.62 15.45 -5.58
CA PHE A 128 -1.83 16.47 -4.89
C PHE A 128 -2.72 17.51 -4.22
N THR A 129 -2.44 17.77 -2.94
CA THR A 129 -3.00 18.88 -2.18
C THR A 129 -1.87 19.87 -1.86
N PRO A 130 -1.88 21.12 -2.37
CA PRO A 130 -0.87 22.11 -2.02
C PRO A 130 -0.91 22.44 -0.53
N ILE A 131 0.25 22.41 0.14
CA ILE A 131 0.42 22.86 1.52
C ILE A 131 0.96 24.31 1.51
N ASN A 132 1.92 24.57 0.62
CA ASN A 132 2.47 25.90 0.34
C ASN A 132 3.07 25.92 -1.08
N ASP A 133 3.78 27.00 -1.45
CA ASP A 133 4.32 27.21 -2.80
C ASP A 133 5.31 26.13 -3.28
N SER A 134 5.89 25.36 -2.36
CA SER A 134 6.93 24.36 -2.66
C SER A 134 6.70 23.00 -2.02
N THR A 135 5.58 22.81 -1.31
CA THR A 135 5.28 21.56 -0.62
C THR A 135 3.88 21.09 -0.97
N PHE A 136 3.75 19.82 -1.36
CA PHE A 136 2.50 19.19 -1.76
C PHE A 136 2.30 17.90 -0.99
N LEU A 137 1.09 17.65 -0.51
CA LEU A 137 0.69 16.35 0.04
C LEU A 137 0.28 15.44 -1.12
N TYR A 138 0.91 14.27 -1.27
CA TYR A 138 0.65 13.33 -2.35
C TYR A 138 -0.15 12.14 -1.84
N PHE A 139 -1.29 11.86 -2.48
CA PHE A 139 -2.29 10.85 -2.10
C PHE A 139 -2.75 10.95 -0.63
N ASP A 140 -2.68 12.12 0.00
CA ASP A 140 -2.96 12.34 1.41
C ASP A 140 -2.04 11.53 2.38
N ILE A 141 -0.88 11.07 1.87
CA ILE A 141 0.02 10.14 2.57
C ILE A 141 1.36 10.78 2.90
N ILE A 142 2.02 11.45 1.91
CA ILE A 142 3.39 11.92 2.03
C ILE A 142 3.55 13.35 1.52
N GLU A 143 4.23 14.17 2.27
CA GLU A 143 4.61 15.52 1.84
C GLU A 143 5.80 15.45 0.88
N ILE A 144 5.68 16.10 -0.27
CA ILE A 144 6.74 16.27 -1.27
C ILE A 144 7.22 17.70 -1.22
N GLU A 145 8.49 17.90 -0.84
CA GLU A 145 9.19 19.18 -0.96
C GLU A 145 9.81 19.27 -2.35
N VAL A 146 9.46 20.33 -3.08
CA VAL A 146 9.90 20.58 -4.47
C VAL A 146 10.82 21.79 -4.50
N PRO A 147 12.11 21.61 -4.87
CA PRO A 147 13.02 22.74 -5.07
C PRO A 147 12.51 23.72 -6.13
N THR A 148 12.82 24.99 -5.98
CA THR A 148 12.38 26.08 -6.87
C THR A 148 12.69 25.79 -8.34
N SER A 149 13.82 25.13 -8.63
CA SER A 149 14.21 24.75 -9.99
C SER A 149 13.25 23.77 -10.70
N PHE A 150 12.45 23.02 -9.94
CA PHE A 150 11.49 22.04 -10.48
C PHE A 150 10.03 22.49 -10.38
N ILE A 151 9.73 23.60 -9.69
CA ILE A 151 8.35 24.04 -9.38
C ILE A 151 7.49 24.15 -10.64
N GLN A 152 7.99 24.81 -11.68
CA GLN A 152 7.21 25.02 -12.91
C GLN A 152 6.85 23.70 -13.60
N GLU A 153 7.81 22.78 -13.67
CA GLU A 153 7.61 21.46 -14.26
C GLU A 153 6.70 20.60 -13.39
N PHE A 154 6.90 20.61 -12.07
CA PHE A 154 6.07 19.90 -11.10
C PHE A 154 4.62 20.37 -11.13
N GLN A 155 4.39 21.67 -11.31
CA GLN A 155 3.03 22.22 -11.42
C GLN A 155 2.25 21.63 -12.60
N SER A 156 2.93 21.34 -13.72
CA SER A 156 2.29 20.65 -14.85
C SER A 156 1.84 19.22 -14.53
N ILE A 157 2.52 18.56 -13.59
CA ILE A 157 2.10 17.24 -13.08
C ILE A 157 0.90 17.40 -12.15
N VAL A 158 0.97 18.36 -11.21
CA VAL A 158 -0.14 18.65 -10.27
C VAL A 158 -1.45 18.93 -11.02
N GLU A 159 -1.36 19.69 -12.11
CA GLU A 159 -2.50 20.03 -12.98
C GLU A 159 -2.97 18.87 -13.89
N GLY A 160 -2.32 17.71 -13.81
CA GLY A 160 -2.66 16.54 -14.62
C GLY A 160 -2.33 16.66 -16.11
N LYS A 161 -1.49 17.63 -16.51
CA LYS A 161 -1.07 17.82 -17.90
C LYS A 161 -0.03 16.82 -18.34
N THR A 162 0.80 16.36 -17.42
CA THR A 162 1.85 15.35 -17.61
C THR A 162 1.97 14.46 -16.41
N SER A 163 2.58 13.28 -16.61
CA SER A 163 3.00 12.39 -15.52
C SER A 163 4.48 12.06 -15.69
N LYS A 164 5.21 11.88 -14.61
CA LYS A 164 6.66 11.65 -14.63
C LYS A 164 7.13 10.77 -13.48
N VAL A 165 8.31 10.19 -13.64
CA VAL A 165 9.04 9.56 -12.54
C VAL A 165 9.96 10.59 -11.91
N GLY A 166 9.71 10.93 -10.64
CA GLY A 166 10.61 11.74 -9.84
C GLY A 166 11.58 10.88 -9.04
N THR A 167 12.81 11.36 -8.83
CA THR A 167 13.77 10.78 -7.89
C THR A 167 13.77 11.60 -6.61
N PHE A 168 13.72 10.91 -5.47
CA PHE A 168 13.54 11.50 -4.15
C PHE A 168 14.61 11.04 -3.16
N ILE A 169 14.79 11.85 -2.10
CA ILE A 169 15.51 11.49 -0.88
C ILE A 169 14.58 11.65 0.32
N TYR A 170 14.90 10.99 1.44
CA TYR A 170 14.13 11.11 2.68
C TYR A 170 14.53 12.39 3.42
N THR A 171 13.55 13.15 3.91
CA THR A 171 13.75 14.27 4.82
C THR A 171 13.36 13.85 6.23
N ASN A 172 12.22 13.18 6.36
CA ASN A 172 11.74 12.54 7.59
C ASN A 172 10.64 11.50 7.25
N GLU A 173 10.01 10.92 8.27
CA GLU A 173 8.98 9.88 8.12
C GLU A 173 7.69 10.35 7.40
N LYS A 174 7.52 11.66 7.23
CA LYS A 174 6.32 12.27 6.62
C LYS A 174 6.66 13.16 5.42
N ARG A 175 7.95 13.34 5.09
CA ARG A 175 8.38 14.23 4.02
C ARG A 175 9.55 13.66 3.24
N ILE A 176 9.43 13.77 1.93
CA ILE A 176 10.47 13.46 0.94
C ILE A 176 10.78 14.71 0.14
N ARG A 177 12.00 14.80 -0.38
CA ARG A 177 12.44 15.92 -1.22
C ARG A 177 12.75 15.42 -2.63
N LEU A 178 12.21 16.12 -3.61
CA LEU A 178 12.51 15.88 -5.03
C LEU A 178 13.95 16.31 -5.34
N VAL A 179 14.73 15.46 -6.01
CA VAL A 179 16.11 15.75 -6.42
C VAL A 179 16.32 15.67 -7.93
N LYS A 180 15.35 15.06 -8.65
CA LYS A 180 15.36 14.98 -10.12
C LYS A 180 13.93 14.73 -10.62
N LEU A 181 13.56 15.37 -11.75
CA LEU A 181 12.40 15.09 -12.59
C LEU A 181 12.82 14.56 -13.94
#